data_156bb5540ad4168d74dd0b3fc47ce7c2
#
_entry.id   156bb5540ad4168d74dd0b3fc47ce7c2
#
_cell.length_a   1.000
_cell.length_b   1.000
_cell.length_c   1.000
_cell.angle_alpha   90.00
_cell.angle_beta   90.00
_cell.angle_gamma   90.00
#
_symmetry.space_group_name_H-M   'P 1'
#
loop_
_entity.id
_entity.type
_entity.pdbx_description
1 polymer ?
#
loop_
_entity_poly.entity_id
_entity_poly.type
_entity_poly.pdbx_seq_one_letter_code
_entity_poly.pdbx_strand_id
1 'polypeptide(L)'
;MEDKELYEKLLGVKEPWDVIDVTVDMQNGCVAVKLGHPKGTRFPCPVCGELCAIYDHEKRRWRHLDSCGFTTILEADVPRICCKDHGVKQVSIPWAESGSRFTALFEAIAISWLKVASISDVAKILKISWEEASGIMERAVKRGLKRRVAVPVKALAIDETSFQKRHEYVTVLYDRERDCVIDILDGRKKETLQKWLKEHQESLKELESVTMDMWDAYIGAVKETIPDAEEKICFDRFHVARYFTKAVDKVRADEHREYKAKYTEP
;
A
#
# COMPACT_ATOMS: atom_id res chain seq x y z
N MET A 1 9.93 -27.04 29.22
CA MET A 1 10.21 -26.40 27.95
C MET A 1 11.13 -25.22 28.27
N GLU A 2 12.35 -25.24 27.76
CA GLU A 2 13.29 -24.14 27.98
C GLU A 2 12.86 -22.90 27.18
N ASP A 3 13.23 -21.71 27.65
CA ASP A 3 12.84 -20.44 26.99
C ASP A 3 13.23 -20.40 25.51
N LYS A 4 14.38 -20.98 25.17
CA LYS A 4 14.89 -21.09 23.79
C LYS A 4 13.95 -21.93 22.91
N GLU A 5 13.54 -23.09 23.37
CA GLU A 5 12.64 -24.00 22.65
C GLU A 5 11.27 -23.35 22.39
N LEU A 6 10.79 -22.53 23.36
CA LEU A 6 9.57 -21.77 23.20
C LEU A 6 9.69 -20.76 22.06
N TYR A 7 10.77 -19.94 22.05
CA TYR A 7 10.97 -18.94 21.00
C TYR A 7 11.29 -19.56 19.65
N GLU A 8 11.98 -20.70 19.56
CA GLU A 8 12.17 -21.42 18.29
C GLU A 8 10.82 -21.80 17.66
N LYS A 9 9.90 -22.32 18.46
CA LYS A 9 8.56 -22.68 18.01
C LYS A 9 7.71 -21.46 17.65
N LEU A 10 7.72 -20.40 18.47
CA LEU A 10 6.96 -19.18 18.23
C LEU A 10 7.44 -18.42 16.98
N LEU A 11 8.75 -18.38 16.77
CA LEU A 11 9.36 -17.69 15.62
C LEU A 11 9.35 -18.55 14.35
N GLY A 12 9.09 -19.84 14.47
CA GLY A 12 9.18 -20.78 13.36
C GLY A 12 10.58 -20.84 12.76
N VAL A 13 11.61 -20.69 13.61
CA VAL A 13 13.01 -20.75 13.19
C VAL A 13 13.30 -22.15 12.65
N LYS A 14 13.98 -22.21 11.49
CA LYS A 14 14.35 -23.46 10.81
C LYS A 14 15.85 -23.50 10.57
N GLU A 15 16.38 -24.71 10.54
CA GLU A 15 17.77 -24.92 10.15
C GLU A 15 18.17 -24.09 8.91
N PRO A 16 19.35 -23.52 8.90
CA PRO A 16 20.45 -23.67 9.86
C PRO A 16 20.45 -22.70 11.03
N TRP A 17 19.31 -22.01 11.31
CA TRP A 17 19.18 -21.02 12.35
C TRP A 17 18.62 -21.62 13.63
N ASP A 18 19.18 -21.20 14.78
CA ASP A 18 18.79 -21.62 16.12
C ASP A 18 18.63 -20.41 17.04
N VAL A 19 17.84 -20.53 18.10
CA VAL A 19 17.81 -19.57 19.21
C VAL A 19 18.99 -19.85 20.15
N ILE A 20 19.97 -18.96 20.16
CA ILE A 20 21.17 -19.10 20.99
C ILE A 20 20.90 -18.68 22.43
N ASP A 21 20.19 -17.56 22.63
CA ASP A 21 19.97 -16.97 23.92
C ASP A 21 18.66 -16.17 23.96
N VAL A 22 18.05 -16.10 25.15
CA VAL A 22 16.87 -15.28 25.44
C VAL A 22 17.13 -14.50 26.72
N THR A 23 17.13 -13.18 26.64
CA THR A 23 17.36 -12.29 27.78
C THR A 23 16.11 -11.44 28.01
N VAL A 24 15.65 -11.40 29.27
CA VAL A 24 14.51 -10.58 29.69
C VAL A 24 15.00 -9.42 30.55
N ASP A 25 14.77 -8.21 30.06
CA ASP A 25 15.01 -6.98 30.79
C ASP A 25 13.71 -6.47 31.41
N MET A 26 13.49 -6.80 32.68
CA MET A 26 12.30 -6.41 33.43
C MET A 26 12.21 -4.90 33.67
N GLN A 27 13.34 -4.20 33.74
CA GLN A 27 13.37 -2.75 34.01
C GLN A 27 12.91 -1.97 32.78
N ASN A 28 13.38 -2.36 31.62
CA ASN A 28 13.06 -1.71 30.35
C ASN A 28 11.88 -2.36 29.61
N GLY A 29 11.28 -3.41 30.14
CA GLY A 29 10.17 -4.13 29.53
C GLY A 29 10.53 -4.70 28.16
N CYS A 30 11.71 -5.32 28.04
CA CYS A 30 12.23 -5.81 26.76
C CYS A 30 12.64 -7.28 26.84
N VAL A 31 12.37 -8.04 25.78
CA VAL A 31 12.91 -9.38 25.56
C VAL A 31 13.82 -9.34 24.34
N ALA A 32 15.08 -9.73 24.53
CA ALA A 32 16.04 -9.89 23.45
C ALA A 32 16.25 -11.37 23.14
N VAL A 33 15.96 -11.79 21.90
CA VAL A 33 16.13 -13.16 21.40
C VAL A 33 17.30 -13.16 20.43
N LYS A 34 18.37 -13.82 20.80
CA LYS A 34 19.57 -13.94 19.97
C LYS A 34 19.49 -15.18 19.09
N LEU A 35 19.58 -14.96 17.79
CA LEU A 35 19.58 -16.00 16.76
C LEU A 35 20.99 -16.21 16.22
N GLY A 36 21.30 -17.45 15.86
CA GLY A 36 22.58 -17.80 15.27
C GLY A 36 22.51 -19.07 14.44
N HIS A 37 23.68 -19.56 14.05
CA HIS A 37 23.84 -20.77 13.25
C HIS A 37 25.11 -21.51 13.64
N PRO A 38 25.23 -22.82 13.39
CA PRO A 38 26.43 -23.61 13.68
C PRO A 38 27.67 -23.10 12.94
N LYS A 39 28.85 -23.29 13.54
CA LYS A 39 30.11 -22.98 12.86
C LYS A 39 30.29 -23.85 11.62
N GLY A 40 30.80 -23.26 10.54
CA GLY A 40 31.03 -23.98 9.28
C GLY A 40 29.78 -24.08 8.38
N THR A 41 28.65 -23.53 8.78
CA THR A 41 27.46 -23.46 7.93
C THR A 41 27.76 -22.75 6.61
N ARG A 42 27.24 -23.31 5.50
CA ARG A 42 27.26 -22.66 4.19
C ARG A 42 25.87 -22.17 3.85
N PHE A 43 25.78 -20.97 3.27
CA PHE A 43 24.50 -20.38 2.91
C PHE A 43 24.35 -20.23 1.40
N PRO A 44 23.13 -20.37 0.87
CA PRO A 44 22.87 -20.15 -0.53
C PRO A 44 23.04 -18.67 -0.92
N CYS A 45 23.63 -18.43 -2.07
CA CYS A 45 23.65 -17.10 -2.68
C CYS A 45 22.22 -16.66 -2.98
N PRO A 46 21.79 -15.45 -2.56
CA PRO A 46 20.42 -14.98 -2.79
C PRO A 46 20.08 -14.75 -4.27
N VAL A 47 21.07 -14.80 -5.16
CA VAL A 47 20.90 -14.57 -6.61
C VAL A 47 20.85 -15.88 -7.40
N CYS A 48 21.84 -16.76 -7.21
CA CYS A 48 21.96 -18.00 -7.99
C CYS A 48 21.69 -19.28 -7.19
N GLY A 49 21.54 -19.19 -5.86
CA GLY A 49 21.31 -20.37 -5.01
C GLY A 49 22.54 -21.22 -4.70
N GLU A 50 23.73 -20.92 -5.23
CA GLU A 50 24.95 -21.68 -4.96
C GLU A 50 25.35 -21.57 -3.47
N LEU A 51 25.72 -22.70 -2.86
CA LEU A 51 26.17 -22.77 -1.48
C LEU A 51 27.58 -22.20 -1.32
N CYS A 52 27.66 -21.05 -0.65
CA CYS A 52 28.90 -20.31 -0.46
C CYS A 52 29.38 -20.34 1.00
N ALA A 53 30.69 -20.20 1.18
CA ALA A 53 31.28 -19.99 2.48
C ALA A 53 30.98 -18.57 3.00
N ILE A 54 30.92 -18.44 4.31
CA ILE A 54 30.76 -17.15 4.97
C ILE A 54 32.04 -16.32 4.78
N TYR A 55 31.87 -15.08 4.37
CA TYR A 55 32.94 -14.10 4.27
C TYR A 55 33.13 -13.36 5.61
N ASP A 56 32.05 -12.80 6.14
CA ASP A 56 31.98 -12.12 7.44
C ASP A 56 30.53 -12.07 7.96
N HIS A 57 30.30 -11.35 9.04
CA HIS A 57 28.99 -11.16 9.66
C HIS A 57 28.69 -9.70 9.92
N GLU A 58 27.41 -9.32 9.79
CA GLU A 58 26.89 -8.00 10.14
C GLU A 58 25.86 -8.13 11.26
N LYS A 59 26.06 -7.41 12.36
CA LYS A 59 25.09 -7.37 13.46
C LYS A 59 23.83 -6.67 13.03
N ARG A 60 22.68 -7.33 13.20
CA ARG A 60 21.37 -6.77 12.88
C ARG A 60 20.35 -7.06 13.96
N ARG A 61 19.34 -6.17 14.02
CA ARG A 61 18.25 -6.24 14.99
C ARG A 61 16.92 -6.03 14.27
N TRP A 62 15.87 -6.73 14.73
CA TRP A 62 14.52 -6.61 14.21
C TRP A 62 13.52 -6.51 15.35
N ARG A 63 12.60 -5.57 15.24
CA ARG A 63 11.42 -5.49 16.09
C ARG A 63 10.49 -6.66 15.76
N HIS A 64 10.12 -7.44 16.79
CA HIS A 64 9.16 -8.52 16.70
C HIS A 64 7.87 -8.18 17.46
N LEU A 65 6.86 -9.03 17.38
CA LEU A 65 5.63 -8.90 18.17
C LEU A 65 5.96 -8.96 19.65
N ASP A 66 5.25 -8.16 20.44
CA ASP A 66 5.46 -8.11 21.89
C ASP A 66 5.15 -9.46 22.54
N SER A 67 6.04 -9.91 23.42
CA SER A 67 5.86 -11.12 24.22
C SER A 67 5.36 -10.72 25.60
N CYS A 68 4.12 -11.11 25.94
CA CYS A 68 3.50 -10.79 27.24
C CYS A 68 3.53 -9.27 27.60
N GLY A 69 3.45 -8.38 26.60
CA GLY A 69 3.52 -6.95 26.79
C GLY A 69 4.94 -6.35 26.80
N PHE A 70 5.97 -7.19 26.75
CA PHE A 70 7.36 -6.78 26.61
C PHE A 70 7.72 -6.57 25.15
N THR A 71 8.45 -5.47 24.87
CA THR A 71 9.01 -5.23 23.55
C THR A 71 9.98 -6.34 23.17
N THR A 72 9.71 -7.08 22.10
CA THR A 72 10.58 -8.18 21.68
C THR A 72 11.47 -7.78 20.52
N ILE A 73 12.77 -7.99 20.68
CA ILE A 73 13.80 -7.70 19.69
C ILE A 73 14.53 -8.98 19.31
N LEU A 74 14.60 -9.29 18.01
CA LEU A 74 15.47 -10.34 17.51
C LEU A 74 16.84 -9.73 17.17
N GLU A 75 17.91 -10.43 17.53
CA GLU A 75 19.28 -10.05 17.25
C GLU A 75 20.00 -11.20 16.55
N ALA A 76 20.76 -10.91 15.50
CA ALA A 76 21.59 -11.91 14.85
C ALA A 76 22.86 -11.29 14.25
N ASP A 77 23.94 -12.06 14.24
CA ASP A 77 25.11 -11.80 13.43
C ASP A 77 24.87 -12.43 12.05
N VAL A 78 24.33 -11.64 11.11
CA VAL A 78 23.89 -12.12 9.80
C VAL A 78 25.08 -12.35 8.88
N PRO A 79 25.25 -13.57 8.30
CA PRO A 79 26.36 -13.85 7.40
C PRO A 79 26.28 -13.04 6.10
N ARG A 80 27.44 -12.60 5.65
CA ARG A 80 27.67 -12.25 4.24
C ARG A 80 28.51 -13.34 3.61
N ILE A 81 28.11 -13.81 2.45
CA ILE A 81 28.80 -14.88 1.69
C ILE A 81 29.57 -14.27 0.53
N CYS A 82 30.61 -14.97 0.07
CA CYS A 82 31.33 -14.60 -1.15
C CYS A 82 30.97 -15.59 -2.26
N CYS A 83 30.11 -15.16 -3.20
CA CYS A 83 29.77 -15.92 -4.40
C CYS A 83 30.77 -15.61 -5.52
N LYS A 84 31.17 -16.63 -6.29
CA LYS A 84 32.12 -16.46 -7.40
C LYS A 84 31.60 -15.50 -8.48
N ASP A 85 30.28 -15.59 -8.78
CA ASP A 85 29.69 -14.83 -9.88
C ASP A 85 29.08 -13.48 -9.39
N HIS A 86 28.65 -13.40 -8.11
CA HIS A 86 27.90 -12.25 -7.60
C HIS A 86 28.64 -11.46 -6.51
N GLY A 87 29.87 -11.86 -6.17
CA GLY A 87 30.67 -11.21 -5.13
C GLY A 87 30.06 -11.35 -3.73
N VAL A 88 30.37 -10.39 -2.85
CA VAL A 88 29.89 -10.41 -1.46
C VAL A 88 28.40 -10.05 -1.41
N LYS A 89 27.59 -10.94 -0.83
CA LYS A 89 26.15 -10.77 -0.65
C LYS A 89 25.74 -11.16 0.77
N GLN A 90 24.79 -10.40 1.34
CA GLN A 90 24.13 -10.78 2.60
C GLN A 90 23.16 -11.93 2.32
N VAL A 91 23.15 -12.94 3.18
CA VAL A 91 22.21 -14.06 3.06
C VAL A 91 20.77 -13.61 3.31
N SER A 92 19.82 -14.32 2.70
CA SER A 92 18.41 -14.15 3.02
C SER A 92 18.12 -14.76 4.40
N ILE A 93 17.34 -14.04 5.21
CA ILE A 93 16.90 -14.47 6.54
C ILE A 93 15.42 -14.82 6.51
N PRO A 94 14.96 -15.85 7.23
CA PRO A 94 13.58 -16.33 7.11
C PRO A 94 12.55 -15.44 7.83
N TRP A 95 12.96 -14.65 8.83
CA TRP A 95 12.05 -13.90 9.68
C TRP A 95 11.78 -12.47 9.25
N ALA A 96 12.53 -11.91 8.28
CA ALA A 96 12.33 -10.53 7.82
C ALA A 96 12.67 -10.36 6.34
N GLU A 97 12.02 -9.39 5.69
CA GLU A 97 12.40 -8.99 4.33
C GLU A 97 13.73 -8.24 4.31
N SER A 98 14.40 -8.32 3.16
CA SER A 98 15.65 -7.57 2.94
C SER A 98 15.42 -6.07 3.17
N GLY A 99 16.28 -5.47 3.99
CA GLY A 99 16.21 -4.06 4.36
C GLY A 99 15.16 -3.70 5.42
N SER A 100 14.27 -4.62 5.82
CA SER A 100 13.34 -4.36 6.92
C SER A 100 14.02 -4.42 8.28
N ARG A 101 13.57 -3.56 9.20
CA ARG A 101 13.89 -3.59 10.64
C ARG A 101 12.82 -4.29 11.46
N PHE A 102 11.82 -4.86 10.80
CA PHE A 102 10.68 -5.56 11.40
C PHE A 102 10.63 -7.00 10.91
N THR A 103 10.17 -7.90 11.77
CA THR A 103 9.89 -9.26 11.34
C THR A 103 8.64 -9.31 10.46
N ALA A 104 8.54 -10.34 9.62
CA ALA A 104 7.38 -10.55 8.77
C ALA A 104 6.06 -10.66 9.56
N LEU A 105 6.10 -11.28 10.75
CA LEU A 105 4.94 -11.36 11.65
C LEU A 105 4.56 -9.99 12.21
N PHE A 106 5.52 -9.15 12.59
CA PHE A 106 5.25 -7.79 13.02
C PHE A 106 4.61 -6.97 11.89
N GLU A 107 5.18 -7.03 10.67
CA GLU A 107 4.61 -6.35 9.52
C GLU A 107 3.20 -6.84 9.20
N ALA A 108 2.92 -8.14 9.32
CA ALA A 108 1.57 -8.69 9.08
C ALA A 108 0.52 -8.10 10.03
N ILE A 109 0.85 -7.98 11.33
CA ILE A 109 -0.03 -7.34 12.32
C ILE A 109 -0.18 -5.83 12.02
N ALA A 110 0.93 -5.13 11.74
CA ALA A 110 0.89 -3.72 11.36
C ALA A 110 -0.01 -3.48 10.14
N ILE A 111 0.09 -4.32 9.11
CA ILE A 111 -0.75 -4.25 7.91
C ILE A 111 -2.23 -4.49 8.25
N SER A 112 -2.53 -5.42 9.15
CA SER A 112 -3.93 -5.67 9.56
C SER A 112 -4.55 -4.45 10.25
N TRP A 113 -3.79 -3.74 11.08
CA TRP A 113 -4.22 -2.48 11.69
C TRP A 113 -4.31 -1.33 10.69
N LEU A 114 -3.35 -1.22 9.76
CA LEU A 114 -3.35 -0.19 8.70
C LEU A 114 -4.55 -0.28 7.73
N LYS A 115 -5.25 -1.41 7.69
CA LYS A 115 -6.49 -1.55 6.92
C LYS A 115 -7.70 -0.88 7.58
N VAL A 116 -7.66 -0.62 8.87
CA VAL A 116 -8.82 -0.16 9.67
C VAL A 116 -8.55 1.11 10.48
N ALA A 117 -7.29 1.55 10.56
CA ALA A 117 -6.89 2.70 11.35
C ALA A 117 -5.88 3.59 10.58
N SER A 118 -5.74 4.85 11.01
CA SER A 118 -4.77 5.77 10.42
C SER A 118 -3.32 5.35 10.72
N ILE A 119 -2.38 5.75 9.85
CA ILE A 119 -0.93 5.49 10.09
C ILE A 119 -0.50 6.02 11.46
N SER A 120 -1.00 7.18 11.86
CA SER A 120 -0.67 7.80 13.16
C SER A 120 -1.17 6.98 14.35
N ASP A 121 -2.35 6.38 14.25
CA ASP A 121 -2.90 5.55 15.32
C ASP A 121 -2.17 4.22 15.40
N VAL A 122 -1.88 3.60 14.25
CA VAL A 122 -1.09 2.36 14.18
C VAL A 122 0.32 2.57 14.75
N ALA A 123 0.97 3.69 14.42
CA ALA A 123 2.26 4.03 14.96
C ALA A 123 2.25 4.10 16.50
N LYS A 124 1.21 4.74 17.09
CA LYS A 124 1.03 4.81 18.55
C LYS A 124 0.76 3.44 19.17
N ILE A 125 -0.15 2.65 18.58
CA ILE A 125 -0.53 1.30 19.08
C ILE A 125 0.70 0.38 19.11
N LEU A 126 1.48 0.36 18.02
CA LEU A 126 2.63 -0.52 17.87
C LEU A 126 3.93 0.07 18.46
N LYS A 127 3.88 1.29 19.00
CA LYS A 127 5.04 2.01 19.57
C LYS A 127 6.21 2.10 18.58
N ILE A 128 5.90 2.50 17.35
CA ILE A 128 6.85 2.77 16.26
C ILE A 128 6.66 4.19 15.73
N SER A 129 7.59 4.70 14.92
CA SER A 129 7.43 6.02 14.31
C SER A 129 6.40 6.01 13.17
N TRP A 130 5.94 7.19 12.78
CA TRP A 130 5.04 7.34 11.65
C TRP A 130 5.69 6.86 10.35
N GLU A 131 6.97 7.18 10.16
CA GLU A 131 7.77 6.79 9.00
C GLU A 131 7.94 5.26 8.92
N GLU A 132 8.09 4.62 10.07
CA GLU A 132 8.18 3.15 10.15
C GLU A 132 6.86 2.49 9.76
N ALA A 133 5.74 2.99 10.29
CA ALA A 133 4.40 2.49 9.93
C ALA A 133 4.10 2.74 8.43
N SER A 134 4.40 3.94 7.92
CA SER A 134 4.27 4.28 6.50
C SER A 134 5.15 3.41 5.61
N GLY A 135 6.39 3.14 6.01
CA GLY A 135 7.31 2.25 5.28
C GLY A 135 6.82 0.79 5.21
N ILE A 136 6.18 0.29 6.28
CA ILE A 136 5.52 -1.04 6.26
C ILE A 136 4.38 -1.05 5.24
N MET A 137 3.53 -0.02 5.25
CA MET A 137 2.43 0.12 4.29
C MET A 137 2.94 0.16 2.85
N GLU A 138 3.94 0.98 2.57
CA GLU A 138 4.54 1.12 1.23
C GLU A 138 5.08 -0.22 0.71
N ARG A 139 5.82 -0.98 1.53
CA ARG A 139 6.29 -2.32 1.15
C ARG A 139 5.14 -3.28 0.89
N ALA A 140 4.09 -3.24 1.73
CA ALA A 140 2.91 -4.08 1.54
C ALA A 140 2.18 -3.78 0.21
N VAL A 141 1.99 -2.50 -0.11
CA VAL A 141 1.40 -2.05 -1.38
C VAL A 141 2.26 -2.50 -2.57
N LYS A 142 3.57 -2.28 -2.52
CA LYS A 142 4.50 -2.72 -3.59
C LYS A 142 4.43 -4.23 -3.83
N ARG A 143 4.34 -5.04 -2.74
CA ARG A 143 4.16 -6.49 -2.86
C ARG A 143 2.81 -6.86 -3.47
N GLY A 144 1.75 -6.18 -3.06
CA GLY A 144 0.40 -6.37 -3.59
C GLY A 144 0.34 -6.08 -5.09
N LEU A 145 0.88 -4.95 -5.52
CA LEU A 145 0.92 -4.56 -6.93
C LEU A 145 1.71 -5.55 -7.80
N LYS A 146 2.86 -6.07 -7.31
CA LYS A 146 3.64 -7.10 -8.03
C LYS A 146 2.90 -8.43 -8.22
N ARG A 147 1.97 -8.75 -7.34
CA ARG A 147 1.17 -10.00 -7.38
C ARG A 147 -0.16 -9.83 -8.08
N ARG A 148 -0.48 -8.60 -8.46
CA ARG A 148 -1.76 -8.28 -9.06
C ARG A 148 -1.86 -8.93 -10.45
N VAL A 149 -2.90 -9.72 -10.63
CA VAL A 149 -3.27 -10.28 -11.93
C VAL A 149 -4.23 -9.30 -12.59
N ALA A 150 -4.02 -9.02 -13.88
CA ALA A 150 -4.97 -8.25 -14.68
C ALA A 150 -6.29 -9.01 -14.75
N VAL A 151 -7.38 -8.35 -14.38
CA VAL A 151 -8.72 -8.95 -14.35
C VAL A 151 -9.64 -8.06 -15.17
N PRO A 152 -10.57 -8.62 -15.97
CA PRO A 152 -11.53 -7.82 -16.73
C PRO A 152 -12.34 -6.89 -15.81
N VAL A 153 -12.55 -5.65 -16.26
CA VAL A 153 -13.33 -4.63 -15.55
C VAL A 153 -14.61 -4.38 -16.35
N LYS A 154 -15.77 -4.60 -15.72
CA LYS A 154 -17.07 -4.38 -16.34
C LYS A 154 -17.68 -3.03 -16.00
N ALA A 155 -17.48 -2.56 -14.77
CA ALA A 155 -18.00 -1.29 -14.30
C ALA A 155 -16.87 -0.43 -13.72
N LEU A 156 -16.38 0.52 -14.50
CA LEU A 156 -15.34 1.46 -14.11
C LEU A 156 -15.95 2.72 -13.51
N ALA A 157 -15.46 3.18 -12.36
CA ALA A 157 -15.73 4.52 -11.89
C ALA A 157 -14.45 5.37 -11.94
N ILE A 158 -14.61 6.61 -12.35
CA ILE A 158 -13.54 7.62 -12.45
C ILE A 158 -13.95 8.81 -11.58
N ASP A 159 -13.16 9.12 -10.58
CA ASP A 159 -13.40 10.22 -9.66
C ASP A 159 -12.13 11.01 -9.41
N GLU A 160 -12.26 12.26 -8.95
CA GLU A 160 -11.12 13.08 -8.55
C GLU A 160 -11.12 13.33 -7.05
N THR A 161 -9.94 13.30 -6.45
CA THR A 161 -9.77 13.74 -5.07
C THR A 161 -8.56 14.65 -4.92
N SER A 162 -8.70 15.66 -4.05
CA SER A 162 -7.59 16.54 -3.68
C SER A 162 -6.99 16.03 -2.37
N PHE A 163 -5.69 15.76 -2.37
CA PHE A 163 -5.01 15.21 -1.20
C PHE A 163 -4.08 16.22 -0.50
N GLN A 164 -3.85 17.40 -1.12
CA GLN A 164 -3.03 18.47 -0.55
C GLN A 164 -3.70 19.84 -0.61
N LYS A 165 -3.30 20.73 0.31
CA LYS A 165 -3.60 22.16 0.21
C LYS A 165 -2.93 22.72 -1.06
N ARG A 166 -3.66 23.37 -1.94
CA ARG A 166 -3.28 23.99 -3.24
C ARG A 166 -3.78 23.24 -4.48
N HIS A 167 -4.87 22.43 -4.34
CA HIS A 167 -5.53 21.79 -5.48
C HIS A 167 -4.64 20.80 -6.27
N GLU A 168 -3.79 20.06 -5.56
CA GLU A 168 -3.17 18.87 -6.16
C GLU A 168 -4.21 17.75 -6.18
N TYR A 169 -4.60 17.37 -7.38
CA TYR A 169 -5.62 16.36 -7.63
C TYR A 169 -4.99 15.06 -8.09
N VAL A 170 -5.62 13.96 -7.74
CA VAL A 170 -5.38 12.66 -8.34
C VAL A 170 -6.68 12.13 -8.91
N THR A 171 -6.60 11.37 -10.01
CA THR A 171 -7.71 10.63 -10.57
C THR A 171 -7.72 9.24 -10.00
N VAL A 172 -8.81 8.85 -9.37
CA VAL A 172 -9.00 7.52 -8.79
C VAL A 172 -9.81 6.66 -9.77
N LEU A 173 -9.29 5.50 -10.11
CA LEU A 173 -9.95 4.51 -10.94
C LEU A 173 -10.41 3.36 -10.06
N TYR A 174 -11.70 3.03 -10.13
CA TYR A 174 -12.34 2.13 -9.20
C TYR A 174 -13.19 1.08 -9.94
N ASP A 175 -13.04 -0.16 -9.55
CA ASP A 175 -13.89 -1.26 -10.02
C ASP A 175 -15.11 -1.38 -9.12
N ARG A 176 -16.28 -1.06 -9.65
CA ARG A 176 -17.53 -1.06 -8.88
C ARG A 176 -18.10 -2.45 -8.60
N GLU A 177 -17.76 -3.44 -9.40
CA GLU A 177 -18.20 -4.81 -9.12
C GLU A 177 -17.40 -5.44 -8.00
N ARG A 178 -16.08 -5.17 -7.96
CA ARG A 178 -15.16 -5.73 -6.96
C ARG A 178 -14.99 -4.87 -5.74
N ASP A 179 -15.55 -3.69 -5.75
CA ASP A 179 -15.46 -2.70 -4.65
C ASP A 179 -14.01 -2.37 -4.28
N CYS A 180 -13.17 -2.08 -5.29
CA CYS A 180 -11.75 -1.82 -5.08
C CYS A 180 -11.16 -0.77 -6.01
N VAL A 181 -10.17 -0.03 -5.51
CA VAL A 181 -9.35 0.87 -6.33
C VAL A 181 -8.49 0.08 -7.29
N ILE A 182 -8.60 0.41 -8.58
CA ILE A 182 -7.80 -0.19 -9.65
C ILE A 182 -6.46 0.52 -9.72
N ASP A 183 -6.49 1.84 -9.80
CA ASP A 183 -5.29 2.66 -9.96
C ASP A 183 -5.53 4.09 -9.46
N ILE A 184 -4.46 4.82 -9.25
CA ILE A 184 -4.47 6.24 -8.91
C ILE A 184 -3.52 6.95 -9.86
N LEU A 185 -4.06 7.88 -10.65
CA LEU A 185 -3.29 8.64 -11.63
C LEU A 185 -2.97 10.03 -11.09
N ASP A 186 -1.78 10.51 -11.41
CA ASP A 186 -1.36 11.85 -11.03
C ASP A 186 -2.08 12.93 -11.86
N GLY A 187 -2.70 13.86 -11.18
CA GLY A 187 -3.49 14.95 -11.77
C GLY A 187 -4.86 14.51 -12.29
N ARG A 188 -5.51 15.42 -13.05
CA ARG A 188 -6.85 15.24 -13.63
C ARG A 188 -6.90 15.60 -15.12
N LYS A 189 -5.78 15.43 -15.81
CA LYS A 189 -5.66 15.78 -17.22
C LYS A 189 -6.21 14.69 -18.11
N LYS A 190 -6.82 15.09 -19.23
CA LYS A 190 -7.34 14.18 -20.27
C LYS A 190 -6.27 13.19 -20.73
N GLU A 191 -5.07 13.67 -21.01
CA GLU A 191 -3.97 12.89 -21.55
C GLU A 191 -3.53 11.77 -20.59
N THR A 192 -3.54 12.05 -19.29
CA THR A 192 -3.17 11.06 -18.26
C THR A 192 -4.16 9.91 -18.24
N LEU A 193 -5.46 10.21 -18.20
CA LEU A 193 -6.51 9.19 -18.22
C LEU A 193 -6.51 8.42 -19.56
N GLN A 194 -6.37 9.13 -20.68
CA GLN A 194 -6.34 8.53 -22.00
C GLN A 194 -5.19 7.55 -22.18
N LYS A 195 -4.01 7.90 -21.67
CA LYS A 195 -2.84 7.01 -21.67
C LYS A 195 -3.15 5.71 -20.90
N TRP A 196 -3.69 5.83 -19.69
CA TRP A 196 -4.04 4.67 -18.87
C TRP A 196 -5.08 3.78 -19.56
N LEU A 197 -6.14 4.36 -20.12
CA LEU A 197 -7.17 3.61 -20.84
C LEU A 197 -6.60 2.82 -22.02
N LYS A 198 -5.65 3.42 -22.77
CA LYS A 198 -4.96 2.74 -23.89
C LYS A 198 -4.06 1.61 -23.43
N GLU A 199 -3.35 1.77 -22.31
CA GLU A 199 -2.46 0.75 -21.77
C GLU A 199 -3.23 -0.45 -21.19
N HIS A 200 -4.51 -0.25 -20.80
CA HIS A 200 -5.34 -1.26 -20.14
C HIS A 200 -6.50 -1.79 -21.01
N GLN A 201 -6.44 -1.57 -22.32
CA GLN A 201 -7.52 -2.00 -23.25
C GLN A 201 -7.93 -3.46 -23.10
N GLU A 202 -6.98 -4.35 -22.82
CA GLU A 202 -7.24 -5.78 -22.64
C GLU A 202 -8.17 -6.04 -21.44
N SER A 203 -7.92 -5.36 -20.31
CA SER A 203 -8.76 -5.45 -19.11
C SER A 203 -10.12 -4.77 -19.27
N LEU A 204 -10.26 -3.86 -20.23
CA LEU A 204 -11.46 -3.07 -20.48
C LEU A 204 -12.33 -3.63 -21.63
N LYS A 205 -11.99 -4.78 -22.20
CA LYS A 205 -12.77 -5.39 -23.32
C LYS A 205 -14.21 -5.70 -22.95
N GLU A 206 -14.45 -6.08 -21.70
CA GLU A 206 -15.78 -6.41 -21.18
C GLU A 206 -16.47 -5.22 -20.50
N LEU A 207 -15.98 -3.98 -20.74
CA LEU A 207 -16.50 -2.79 -20.10
C LEU A 207 -17.93 -2.48 -20.55
N GLU A 208 -18.87 -2.50 -19.60
CA GLU A 208 -20.29 -2.26 -19.81
C GLU A 208 -20.67 -0.82 -19.39
N SER A 209 -20.02 -0.26 -18.37
CA SER A 209 -20.33 1.09 -17.89
C SER A 209 -19.11 1.84 -17.36
N VAL A 210 -19.10 3.17 -17.55
CA VAL A 210 -18.11 4.09 -17.00
C VAL A 210 -18.84 5.19 -16.26
N THR A 211 -18.75 5.19 -14.93
CA THR A 211 -19.34 6.23 -14.09
C THR A 211 -18.31 7.32 -13.83
N MET A 212 -18.68 8.59 -14.04
CA MET A 212 -17.79 9.72 -13.83
C MET A 212 -18.55 11.00 -13.56
N ASP A 213 -17.82 12.04 -13.13
CA ASP A 213 -18.30 13.42 -13.12
C ASP A 213 -18.50 13.97 -14.52
N MET A 214 -19.32 15.00 -14.65
CA MET A 214 -19.50 15.75 -15.91
C MET A 214 -18.30 16.68 -16.16
N TRP A 215 -17.08 16.13 -16.13
CA TRP A 215 -15.84 16.83 -16.39
C TRP A 215 -15.38 16.58 -17.83
N ASP A 216 -15.27 17.63 -18.63
CA ASP A 216 -14.99 17.55 -20.08
C ASP A 216 -13.73 16.73 -20.41
N ALA A 217 -12.69 16.84 -19.58
CA ALA A 217 -11.46 16.09 -19.77
C ALA A 217 -11.66 14.58 -19.68
N TYR A 218 -12.48 14.10 -18.72
CA TYR A 218 -12.78 12.69 -18.57
C TYR A 218 -13.69 12.18 -19.67
N ILE A 219 -14.76 12.95 -19.97
CA ILE A 219 -15.68 12.64 -21.08
C ILE A 219 -14.90 12.51 -22.37
N GLY A 220 -14.04 13.47 -22.68
CA GLY A 220 -13.20 13.46 -23.88
C GLY A 220 -12.23 12.29 -23.93
N ALA A 221 -11.59 11.93 -22.79
CA ALA A 221 -10.68 10.80 -22.72
C ALA A 221 -11.41 9.46 -23.00
N VAL A 222 -12.57 9.28 -22.38
CA VAL A 222 -13.37 8.03 -22.53
C VAL A 222 -13.94 7.93 -23.94
N LYS A 223 -14.54 9.01 -24.49
CA LYS A 223 -15.09 9.03 -25.85
C LYS A 223 -14.06 8.72 -26.93
N GLU A 224 -12.81 9.16 -26.75
CA GLU A 224 -11.73 8.92 -27.72
C GLU A 224 -11.05 7.56 -27.60
N THR A 225 -11.30 6.83 -26.51
CA THR A 225 -10.54 5.60 -26.22
C THR A 225 -11.40 4.36 -26.11
N ILE A 226 -12.63 4.49 -25.59
CA ILE A 226 -13.52 3.37 -25.35
C ILE A 226 -14.53 3.25 -26.51
N PRO A 227 -14.69 2.06 -27.14
CA PRO A 227 -15.73 1.81 -28.09
C PRO A 227 -17.13 1.97 -27.47
N ASP A 228 -18.06 2.57 -28.22
CA ASP A 228 -19.44 2.79 -27.80
C ASP A 228 -19.58 3.57 -26.49
N ALA A 229 -18.65 4.52 -26.28
CA ALA A 229 -18.52 5.29 -25.05
C ALA A 229 -19.80 6.01 -24.65
N GLU A 230 -20.57 6.53 -25.62
CA GLU A 230 -21.81 7.28 -25.35
C GLU A 230 -22.89 6.42 -24.70
N GLU A 231 -22.92 5.13 -25.01
CA GLU A 231 -23.85 4.17 -24.41
C GLU A 231 -23.38 3.69 -23.03
N LYS A 232 -22.07 3.79 -22.76
CA LYS A 232 -21.44 3.29 -21.51
C LYS A 232 -21.26 4.36 -20.45
N ILE A 233 -21.21 5.67 -20.83
CA ILE A 233 -21.01 6.76 -19.89
C ILE A 233 -22.24 6.95 -19.02
N CYS A 234 -22.04 6.87 -17.70
CA CYS A 234 -23.03 7.17 -16.67
C CYS A 234 -22.50 8.34 -15.80
N PHE A 235 -23.27 9.40 -15.70
CA PHE A 235 -22.88 10.51 -14.83
C PHE A 235 -23.29 10.26 -13.38
N ASP A 236 -22.44 10.70 -12.46
CA ASP A 236 -22.73 10.62 -11.03
C ASP A 236 -23.99 11.41 -10.69
N ARG A 237 -24.95 10.73 -10.04
CA ARG A 237 -26.26 11.27 -9.67
C ARG A 237 -26.14 12.52 -8.79
N PHE A 238 -25.16 12.58 -7.90
CA PHE A 238 -24.95 13.75 -7.03
C PHE A 238 -24.56 14.98 -7.85
N HIS A 239 -23.65 14.82 -8.81
CA HIS A 239 -23.21 15.90 -9.69
C HIS A 239 -24.35 16.36 -10.62
N VAL A 240 -25.15 15.46 -11.17
CA VAL A 240 -26.35 15.80 -11.94
C VAL A 240 -27.33 16.62 -11.10
N ALA A 241 -27.68 16.16 -9.88
CA ALA A 241 -28.57 16.88 -8.99
C ALA A 241 -28.04 18.28 -8.64
N ARG A 242 -26.72 18.42 -8.42
CA ARG A 242 -26.06 19.70 -8.14
C ARG A 242 -26.19 20.70 -9.30
N TYR A 243 -26.11 20.23 -10.54
CA TYR A 243 -26.29 21.08 -11.73
C TYR A 243 -27.75 21.56 -11.79
N PHE A 244 -28.74 20.70 -11.56
CA PHE A 244 -30.15 21.10 -11.50
C PHE A 244 -30.40 22.16 -10.41
N THR A 245 -29.88 21.93 -9.22
CA THR A 245 -30.02 22.89 -8.11
C THR A 245 -29.43 24.26 -8.47
N LYS A 246 -28.23 24.28 -9.06
CA LYS A 246 -27.61 25.53 -9.52
C LYS A 246 -28.40 26.25 -10.59
N ALA A 247 -28.99 25.50 -11.55
CA ALA A 247 -29.82 26.10 -12.60
C ALA A 247 -31.09 26.74 -12.00
N VAL A 248 -31.77 26.05 -11.08
CA VAL A 248 -32.95 26.59 -10.38
C VAL A 248 -32.60 27.81 -9.54
N ASP A 249 -31.49 27.78 -8.80
CA ASP A 249 -31.05 28.91 -8.00
C ASP A 249 -30.68 30.13 -8.87
N LYS A 250 -30.13 29.92 -10.05
CA LYS A 250 -29.84 30.99 -11.00
C LYS A 250 -31.12 31.65 -11.49
N VAL A 251 -32.12 30.88 -11.94
CA VAL A 251 -33.43 31.39 -12.36
C VAL A 251 -34.09 32.19 -11.24
N ARG A 252 -34.10 31.60 -10.03
CA ARG A 252 -34.66 32.28 -8.84
C ARG A 252 -33.98 33.64 -8.55
N ALA A 253 -32.63 33.66 -8.68
CA ALA A 253 -31.88 34.89 -8.42
C ALA A 253 -32.14 35.96 -9.52
N ASP A 254 -32.29 35.54 -10.77
CA ASP A 254 -32.55 36.44 -11.90
C ASP A 254 -34.00 37.02 -11.79
N GLU A 255 -35.01 36.17 -11.54
CA GLU A 255 -36.39 36.61 -11.31
C GLU A 255 -36.51 37.56 -10.11
N HIS A 256 -35.81 37.24 -8.99
CA HIS A 256 -35.80 38.10 -7.81
C HIS A 256 -35.19 39.48 -8.09
N ARG A 257 -34.16 39.53 -8.94
CA ARG A 257 -33.51 40.78 -9.39
C ARG A 257 -34.47 41.61 -10.26
N GLU A 258 -35.14 40.96 -11.20
CA GLU A 258 -36.13 41.61 -12.06
C GLU A 258 -37.35 42.11 -11.23
N TYR A 259 -37.83 41.29 -10.28
CA TYR A 259 -38.91 41.69 -9.39
C TYR A 259 -38.54 42.93 -8.54
N LYS A 260 -37.35 42.96 -7.97
CA LYS A 260 -36.86 44.13 -7.23
C LYS A 260 -36.72 45.36 -8.12
N ALA A 261 -36.19 45.21 -9.33
CA ALA A 261 -36.09 46.34 -10.25
C ALA A 261 -37.48 46.92 -10.66
N LYS A 262 -38.49 46.06 -10.70
CA LYS A 262 -39.84 46.45 -11.16
C LYS A 262 -40.76 47.01 -10.04
N TYR A 263 -40.52 46.62 -8.79
CA TYR A 263 -41.44 46.92 -7.70
C TYR A 263 -40.81 47.61 -6.47
N THR A 264 -39.48 47.87 -6.49
CA THR A 264 -38.85 48.72 -5.47
C THR A 264 -38.48 50.04 -6.15
N GLU A 265 -39.43 51.00 -6.17
CA GLU A 265 -39.12 52.39 -6.38
C GLU A 265 -38.36 52.94 -5.17
N PRO A 266 -37.47 53.98 -5.42
CA PRO A 266 -36.64 54.55 -4.37
C PRO A 266 -37.44 55.26 -3.26
#